data_5a5b8ed366e9cad779a5ad911198c180
#
_entry.id   5a5b8ed366e9cad779a5ad911198c180
#
_cell.length_a   1.000
_cell.length_b   1.000
_cell.length_c   1.000
_cell.angle_alpha   90.00
_cell.angle_beta   90.00
_cell.angle_gamma   90.00
#
_symmetry.space_group_name_H-M   'P 1'
#
loop_
_entity.id
_entity.type
_entity.pdbx_description
1 polymer ?
#
loop_
_entity_poly.entity_id
_entity_poly.type
_entity_poly.pdbx_seq_one_letter_code
_entity_poly.pdbx_strand_id
1 'polypeptide(L)'
;MSNLFYSGSGRHTSGAFTVTMKDGAKLAKQIAKLENGGKVAIQRTVSDFNSRGPAWVSKGIRQHYGVDTAAIKSAGPQKKRGATHINVAGVSVDGATLEYKGRTLTPTHFKMSPKSRPTKRRRTPILIPGQMLNSSPEVGTVRPPAPYQITAQIIKGQRARLPDNTFMGAGKVPAIPFQRTGSGRGPLEAVHTLSVPQMIDGRAKETIETMISEGLEKRFTHHVQQAMK
;
A
#
# COMPACT_ATOMS: atom_id res chain seq x y z
N MET A 1 11.19 2.58 18.05
CA MET A 1 10.78 2.83 16.64
C MET A 1 10.87 1.51 15.91
N SER A 2 9.74 1.00 15.39
CA SER A 2 9.76 -0.24 14.61
C SER A 2 10.52 -0.02 13.30
N ASN A 3 11.45 -0.92 12.97
CA ASN A 3 12.17 -0.88 11.70
C ASN A 3 11.19 -0.95 10.53
N LEU A 4 11.09 0.13 9.78
CA LEU A 4 10.23 0.23 8.59
C LEU A 4 10.87 -0.38 7.33
N PHE A 5 12.16 -0.72 7.41
CA PHE A 5 12.92 -1.26 6.30
C PHE A 5 13.65 -2.54 6.72
N TYR A 6 13.72 -3.51 5.82
CA TYR A 6 14.49 -4.74 5.96
C TYR A 6 15.04 -5.18 4.61
N SER A 7 16.16 -5.87 4.64
CA SER A 7 16.76 -6.52 3.47
C SER A 7 16.42 -8.00 3.47
N GLY A 8 16.37 -8.60 2.30
CA GLY A 8 16.15 -10.04 2.14
C GLY A 8 15.06 -10.37 1.11
N SER A 9 14.66 -11.65 1.06
CA SER A 9 13.56 -12.10 0.22
C SER A 9 12.24 -11.58 0.75
N GLY A 10 11.42 -11.02 -0.14
CA GLY A 10 10.11 -10.48 0.22
C GLY A 10 9.22 -11.51 0.91
N ARG A 11 8.73 -11.19 2.11
CA ARG A 11 7.82 -12.04 2.86
C ARG A 11 6.41 -11.95 2.31
N HIS A 12 5.75 -13.09 2.18
CA HIS A 12 4.31 -13.15 1.89
C HIS A 12 3.53 -12.96 3.19
N THR A 13 2.56 -12.06 3.13
CA THR A 13 1.62 -11.83 4.23
C THR A 13 0.19 -11.87 3.69
N SER A 14 -0.75 -12.25 4.52
CA SER A 14 -2.18 -12.24 4.21
C SER A 14 -2.92 -11.48 5.30
N GLY A 15 -3.93 -10.71 4.90
CA GLY A 15 -4.84 -10.03 5.79
C GLY A 15 -6.25 -10.16 5.24
N ALA A 16 -7.22 -10.47 6.09
CA ALA A 16 -8.61 -10.62 5.70
C ALA A 16 -9.49 -9.69 6.53
N PHE A 17 -10.43 -9.02 5.86
CA PHE A 17 -11.50 -8.31 6.52
C PHE A 17 -12.75 -9.13 6.54
N THR A 18 -13.24 -9.43 7.74
CA THR A 18 -14.57 -9.96 7.95
C THR A 18 -15.46 -8.81 8.42
N VAL A 19 -16.52 -8.54 7.67
CA VAL A 19 -17.48 -7.49 8.03
C VAL A 19 -18.46 -8.09 9.02
N THR A 20 -18.41 -7.60 10.25
CA THR A 20 -19.45 -7.81 11.25
C THR A 20 -20.27 -6.53 11.38
N MET A 21 -21.59 -6.62 11.21
CA MET A 21 -22.49 -5.48 11.39
C MET A 21 -22.64 -5.19 12.90
N LYS A 22 -22.18 -4.03 13.37
CA LYS A 22 -22.19 -3.66 14.80
C LYS A 22 -23.59 -3.48 15.40
N ASP A 23 -24.59 -3.10 14.65
CA ASP A 23 -25.96 -2.82 15.15
C ASP A 23 -27.01 -3.83 14.68
N GLY A 24 -26.67 -5.11 14.70
CA GLY A 24 -27.53 -6.18 14.20
C GLY A 24 -28.96 -6.19 14.79
N ALA A 25 -29.15 -5.80 16.07
CA ALA A 25 -30.47 -5.80 16.71
C ALA A 25 -31.41 -4.70 16.18
N LYS A 26 -30.88 -3.52 15.88
CA LYS A 26 -31.66 -2.40 15.31
C LYS A 26 -32.01 -2.67 13.84
N LEU A 27 -31.07 -3.23 13.12
CA LEU A 27 -31.23 -3.71 11.76
C LEU A 27 -32.24 -4.86 11.68
N ALA A 28 -32.17 -5.83 12.61
CA ALA A 28 -33.06 -6.96 12.68
C ALA A 28 -34.54 -6.52 12.80
N LYS A 29 -34.83 -5.50 13.62
CA LYS A 29 -36.20 -4.95 13.74
C LYS A 29 -36.69 -4.28 12.45
N GLN A 30 -35.81 -3.65 11.69
CA GLN A 30 -36.17 -3.04 10.39
C GLN A 30 -36.39 -4.10 9.33
N ILE A 31 -35.58 -5.15 9.32
CA ILE A 31 -35.68 -6.27 8.35
C ILE A 31 -36.92 -7.11 8.61
N ALA A 32 -37.26 -7.37 9.89
CA ALA A 32 -38.46 -8.13 10.25
C ALA A 32 -39.78 -7.49 9.77
N LYS A 33 -39.79 -6.17 9.55
CA LYS A 33 -40.92 -5.44 9.00
C LYS A 33 -41.04 -5.50 7.47
N LEU A 34 -40.00 -5.96 6.79
CA LEU A 34 -39.88 -5.88 5.32
C LEU A 34 -40.09 -7.22 4.60
N GLU A 35 -40.38 -8.34 5.35
CA GLU A 35 -40.53 -9.69 4.75
C GLU A 35 -39.47 -10.01 3.70
N ASN A 36 -39.88 -10.25 2.44
CA ASN A 36 -38.97 -10.53 1.32
C ASN A 36 -38.07 -9.35 0.94
N GLY A 37 -38.52 -8.11 1.18
CA GLY A 37 -37.74 -6.89 0.89
C GLY A 37 -36.45 -6.79 1.72
N GLY A 38 -36.47 -7.30 2.97
CA GLY A 38 -35.29 -7.32 3.84
C GLY A 38 -34.14 -8.19 3.28
N LYS A 39 -34.45 -9.36 2.74
CA LYS A 39 -33.46 -10.23 2.10
C LYS A 39 -32.79 -9.55 0.91
N VAL A 40 -33.59 -8.90 0.06
CA VAL A 40 -33.08 -8.19 -1.12
C VAL A 40 -32.19 -7.01 -0.70
N ALA A 41 -32.58 -6.24 0.33
CA ALA A 41 -31.76 -5.12 0.83
C ALA A 41 -30.39 -5.60 1.34
N ILE A 42 -30.34 -6.71 2.09
CA ILE A 42 -29.09 -7.30 2.56
C ILE A 42 -28.23 -7.77 1.39
N GLN A 43 -28.79 -8.52 0.44
CA GLN A 43 -28.07 -9.01 -0.74
C GLN A 43 -27.45 -7.88 -1.56
N ARG A 44 -28.20 -6.77 -1.78
CA ARG A 44 -27.70 -5.59 -2.47
C ARG A 44 -26.58 -4.91 -1.67
N THR A 45 -26.69 -4.83 -0.34
CA THR A 45 -25.64 -4.26 0.52
C THR A 45 -24.35 -5.09 0.47
N VAL A 46 -24.46 -6.41 0.48
CA VAL A 46 -23.29 -7.32 0.31
C VAL A 46 -22.69 -7.14 -1.09
N SER A 47 -23.49 -6.98 -2.12
CA SER A 47 -23.02 -6.67 -3.48
C SER A 47 -22.28 -5.33 -3.54
N ASP A 48 -22.80 -4.30 -2.86
CA ASP A 48 -22.14 -3.01 -2.75
C ASP A 48 -20.82 -3.10 -1.99
N PHE A 49 -20.72 -3.92 -0.94
CA PHE A 49 -19.45 -4.18 -0.26
C PHE A 49 -18.41 -4.80 -1.21
N ASN A 50 -18.81 -5.78 -2.01
CA ASN A 50 -17.91 -6.41 -2.99
C ASN A 50 -17.38 -5.41 -4.04
N SER A 51 -18.21 -4.45 -4.44
CA SER A 51 -17.86 -3.47 -5.48
C SER A 51 -17.11 -2.25 -4.92
N ARG A 52 -17.54 -1.73 -3.77
CA ARG A 52 -17.05 -0.47 -3.17
C ARG A 52 -16.04 -0.66 -2.06
N GLY A 53 -16.08 -1.80 -1.36
CA GLY A 53 -15.17 -2.14 -0.26
C GLY A 53 -13.69 -1.95 -0.60
N PRO A 54 -13.21 -2.42 -1.78
CA PRO A 54 -11.82 -2.17 -2.21
C PRO A 54 -11.43 -0.69 -2.25
N ALA A 55 -12.35 0.18 -2.64
CA ALA A 55 -12.11 1.62 -2.67
C ALA A 55 -12.03 2.22 -1.26
N TRP A 56 -12.87 1.76 -0.33
CA TRP A 56 -12.83 2.18 1.08
C TRP A 56 -11.53 1.74 1.74
N VAL A 57 -11.11 0.49 1.55
CA VAL A 57 -9.83 -0.03 2.05
C VAL A 57 -8.66 0.77 1.48
N SER A 58 -8.63 1.00 0.17
CA SER A 58 -7.58 1.79 -0.47
C SER A 58 -7.54 3.22 0.06
N LYS A 59 -8.68 3.85 0.29
CA LYS A 59 -8.77 5.19 0.88
C LYS A 59 -8.25 5.21 2.31
N GLY A 60 -8.63 4.23 3.15
CA GLY A 60 -8.18 4.12 4.53
C GLY A 60 -6.67 3.91 4.64
N ILE A 61 -6.09 3.01 3.84
CA ILE A 61 -4.63 2.81 3.80
C ILE A 61 -3.91 4.12 3.45
N ARG A 62 -4.37 4.83 2.42
CA ARG A 62 -3.75 6.06 1.94
C ARG A 62 -3.94 7.28 2.86
N GLN A 63 -4.76 7.18 3.89
CA GLN A 63 -4.81 8.20 4.95
C GLN A 63 -3.57 8.13 5.85
N HIS A 64 -3.04 6.94 6.10
CA HIS A 64 -1.94 6.69 7.03
C HIS A 64 -0.59 6.43 6.34
N TYR A 65 -0.63 5.89 5.11
CA TYR A 65 0.57 5.48 4.38
C TYR A 65 0.72 6.21 3.05
N GLY A 66 1.97 6.44 2.67
CA GLY A 66 2.32 7.10 1.41
C GLY A 66 2.34 6.18 0.18
N VAL A 67 1.65 5.04 0.24
CA VAL A 67 1.64 4.00 -0.79
C VAL A 67 0.85 4.40 -2.03
N ASP A 68 1.29 3.95 -3.19
CA ASP A 68 0.59 4.14 -4.45
C ASP A 68 -0.65 3.22 -4.58
N THR A 69 -1.62 3.65 -5.38
CA THR A 69 -2.86 2.91 -5.59
C THR A 69 -2.62 1.61 -6.37
N ALA A 70 -1.62 1.58 -7.25
CA ALA A 70 -1.30 0.42 -8.07
C ALA A 70 -0.80 -0.74 -7.19
N ALA A 71 0.05 -0.47 -6.21
CA ALA A 71 0.52 -1.47 -5.25
C ALA A 71 -0.64 -2.06 -4.42
N ILE A 72 -1.59 -1.22 -3.99
CA ILE A 72 -2.77 -1.71 -3.26
C ILE A 72 -3.62 -2.62 -4.15
N LYS A 73 -3.87 -2.23 -5.40
CA LYS A 73 -4.65 -3.03 -6.35
C LYS A 73 -3.98 -4.36 -6.70
N SER A 74 -2.65 -4.40 -6.79
CA SER A 74 -1.91 -5.64 -7.07
C SER A 74 -1.98 -6.66 -5.93
N ALA A 75 -2.16 -6.20 -4.70
CA ALA A 75 -2.33 -7.08 -3.53
C ALA A 75 -3.75 -7.64 -3.38
N GLY A 76 -4.70 -7.20 -4.17
CA GLY A 76 -6.07 -7.69 -4.10
C GLY A 76 -7.10 -6.56 -4.17
N PRO A 77 -8.35 -6.82 -3.77
CA PRO A 77 -8.80 -7.99 -2.99
C PRO A 77 -9.11 -9.22 -3.84
N GLN A 78 -8.81 -10.39 -3.28
CA GLN A 78 -9.44 -11.63 -3.74
C GLN A 78 -10.84 -11.68 -3.13
N LYS A 79 -11.85 -11.63 -3.99
CA LYS A 79 -13.26 -11.65 -3.56
C LYS A 79 -13.69 -13.10 -3.35
N LYS A 80 -14.06 -13.44 -2.12
CA LYS A 80 -14.67 -14.73 -1.82
C LYS A 80 -16.16 -14.52 -1.54
N ARG A 81 -17.01 -15.11 -2.35
CA ARG A 81 -18.46 -15.20 -2.12
C ARG A 81 -18.79 -16.54 -1.47
N GLY A 82 -19.77 -16.55 -0.58
CA GLY A 82 -20.33 -17.79 -0.02
C GLY A 82 -19.51 -18.45 1.08
N ALA A 83 -18.31 -17.92 1.44
CA ALA A 83 -17.50 -18.50 2.51
C ALA A 83 -18.04 -18.19 3.92
N THR A 84 -18.89 -17.20 4.07
CA THR A 84 -19.53 -16.79 5.32
C THR A 84 -21.02 -16.57 5.09
N HIS A 85 -21.85 -17.09 6.01
CA HIS A 85 -23.28 -16.81 6.03
C HIS A 85 -23.56 -15.72 7.07
N ILE A 86 -24.27 -14.70 6.64
CA ILE A 86 -24.76 -13.65 7.52
C ILE A 86 -26.21 -13.97 7.87
N ASN A 87 -26.50 -14.23 9.15
CA ASN A 87 -27.85 -14.46 9.61
C ASN A 87 -28.33 -13.20 10.35
N VAL A 88 -29.34 -12.55 9.81
CA VAL A 88 -29.94 -11.35 10.41
C VAL A 88 -31.45 -11.55 10.47
N ALA A 89 -31.99 -11.59 11.68
CA ALA A 89 -33.45 -11.76 11.90
C ALA A 89 -34.06 -12.99 11.20
N GLY A 90 -33.37 -14.13 11.20
CA GLY A 90 -33.83 -15.35 10.56
C GLY A 90 -33.61 -15.40 9.04
N VAL A 91 -33.09 -14.35 8.43
CA VAL A 91 -32.74 -14.30 7.01
C VAL A 91 -31.25 -14.65 6.88
N SER A 92 -30.97 -15.78 6.24
CA SER A 92 -29.61 -16.18 5.88
C SER A 92 -29.25 -15.66 4.50
N VAL A 93 -28.12 -14.96 4.40
CA VAL A 93 -27.60 -14.41 3.13
C VAL A 93 -26.11 -14.72 3.06
N ASP A 94 -25.63 -15.02 1.86
CA ASP A 94 -24.19 -15.20 1.62
C ASP A 94 -23.44 -13.91 1.90
N GLY A 95 -22.50 -13.98 2.85
CA GLY A 95 -21.60 -12.90 3.18
C GLY A 95 -20.53 -12.69 2.11
N ALA A 96 -19.79 -11.61 2.24
CA ALA A 96 -18.66 -11.32 1.39
C ALA A 96 -17.41 -11.04 2.22
N THR A 97 -16.29 -11.61 1.81
CA THR A 97 -14.99 -11.37 2.41
C THR A 97 -14.05 -10.78 1.37
N LEU A 98 -13.35 -9.73 1.75
CA LEU A 98 -12.27 -9.14 0.97
C LEU A 98 -10.94 -9.59 1.55
N GLU A 99 -10.24 -10.48 0.86
CA GLU A 99 -8.94 -10.98 1.29
C GLU A 99 -7.83 -10.30 0.51
N TYR A 100 -6.86 -9.74 1.23
CA TYR A 100 -5.67 -9.13 0.65
C TYR A 100 -4.46 -10.02 0.91
N LYS A 101 -3.75 -10.36 -0.17
CA LYS A 101 -2.50 -11.13 -0.13
C LYS A 101 -1.42 -10.37 -0.87
N GLY A 102 -0.25 -10.28 -0.29
CA GLY A 102 0.83 -9.55 -0.94
C GLY A 102 2.19 -9.82 -0.32
N ARG A 103 3.20 -9.57 -1.12
CA ARG A 103 4.58 -9.52 -0.66
C ARG A 103 4.86 -8.15 -0.06
N THR A 104 5.92 -8.08 0.68
CA THR A 104 6.50 -6.82 1.13
C THR A 104 6.86 -5.96 -0.09
N LEU A 105 6.52 -4.69 0.00
CA LEU A 105 6.72 -3.74 -1.08
C LEU A 105 8.14 -3.16 -1.03
N THR A 106 8.65 -2.74 -2.16
CA THR A 106 9.89 -1.95 -2.21
C THR A 106 9.60 -0.48 -1.93
N PRO A 107 10.55 0.32 -1.44
CA PRO A 107 10.37 1.75 -1.16
C PRO A 107 9.90 2.57 -2.37
N THR A 108 10.06 2.05 -3.58
CA THR A 108 9.60 2.68 -4.83
C THR A 108 8.10 2.98 -4.85
N HIS A 109 7.29 2.19 -4.14
CA HIS A 109 5.85 2.39 -4.00
C HIS A 109 5.45 3.48 -3.00
N PHE A 110 6.43 4.14 -2.34
CA PHE A 110 6.22 5.07 -1.23
C PHE A 110 6.92 6.41 -1.46
N LYS A 111 6.54 7.16 -2.45
CA LYS A 111 7.08 8.52 -2.71
C LYS A 111 8.59 8.64 -2.41
N MET A 112 9.38 7.72 -2.95
CA MET A 112 10.81 7.65 -2.74
C MET A 112 11.54 8.83 -3.44
N SER A 113 12.63 9.28 -2.84
CA SER A 113 13.53 10.28 -3.40
C SER A 113 14.98 9.92 -3.09
N PRO A 114 15.87 9.93 -4.09
CA PRO A 114 15.64 10.12 -5.52
C PRO A 114 14.93 8.91 -6.15
N LYS A 115 14.20 9.09 -7.25
CA LYS A 115 13.51 8.00 -7.98
C LYS A 115 14.44 7.17 -8.85
N SER A 116 15.59 7.70 -9.18
CA SER A 116 16.61 7.04 -10.00
C SER A 116 17.99 7.41 -9.48
N ARG A 117 18.99 6.66 -9.93
CA ARG A 117 20.37 6.95 -9.57
C ARG A 117 20.73 8.36 -10.03
N PRO A 118 21.24 9.24 -9.14
CA PRO A 118 21.68 10.57 -9.53
C PRO A 118 22.74 10.47 -10.63
N THR A 119 22.54 11.20 -11.71
CA THR A 119 23.51 11.29 -12.79
C THR A 119 24.75 12.04 -12.33
N LYS A 120 25.92 11.58 -12.75
CA LYS A 120 27.18 12.29 -12.50
C LYS A 120 27.04 13.71 -13.03
N ARG A 121 27.38 14.71 -12.23
CA ARG A 121 27.49 16.10 -12.71
C ARG A 121 28.40 16.09 -13.93
N ARG A 122 27.98 16.74 -15.04
CA ARG A 122 28.85 17.04 -16.17
C ARG A 122 30.07 17.77 -15.63
N ARG A 123 31.26 17.33 -16.01
CA ARG A 123 32.49 18.03 -15.66
C ARG A 123 32.43 19.42 -16.23
N THR A 124 32.54 20.43 -15.42
CA THR A 124 33.07 21.71 -15.83
C THR A 124 34.59 21.54 -15.95
N PRO A 125 35.21 21.81 -17.09
CA PRO A 125 36.65 21.86 -17.17
C PRO A 125 37.14 22.91 -16.16
N ILE A 126 37.91 22.48 -15.17
CA ILE A 126 38.59 23.42 -14.27
C ILE A 126 39.79 23.90 -15.04
N LEU A 127 39.76 25.11 -15.53
CA LEU A 127 40.94 25.80 -16.00
C LEU A 127 41.87 26.01 -14.82
N ILE A 128 42.98 25.27 -14.80
CA ILE A 128 44.03 25.47 -13.81
C ILE A 128 44.79 26.76 -14.25
N PRO A 129 44.84 27.80 -13.43
CA PRO A 129 45.57 29.02 -13.76
C PRO A 129 47.04 28.68 -14.03
N GLY A 130 47.57 29.00 -15.23
CA GLY A 130 48.95 28.80 -15.58
C GLY A 130 49.25 27.69 -16.61
N GLN A 131 48.26 26.88 -17.05
CA GLN A 131 48.43 25.96 -18.16
C GLN A 131 48.20 26.67 -19.51
N MET A 132 49.24 26.67 -20.33
CA MET A 132 49.14 27.13 -21.73
C MET A 132 48.15 26.29 -22.53
N LEU A 133 47.47 26.98 -23.45
CA LEU A 133 46.38 26.48 -24.33
C LEU A 133 46.70 25.24 -25.23
N ASN A 134 47.90 24.67 -25.18
CA ASN A 134 48.35 23.58 -26.07
C ASN A 134 48.45 22.19 -25.47
N SER A 135 48.07 22.02 -24.20
CA SER A 135 47.99 20.68 -23.59
C SER A 135 46.56 20.22 -23.59
N SER A 136 46.30 19.04 -24.14
CA SER A 136 44.99 18.37 -24.01
C SER A 136 44.53 18.42 -22.57
N PRO A 137 43.28 18.83 -22.28
CA PRO A 137 42.82 18.94 -20.93
C PRO A 137 42.95 17.54 -20.28
N GLU A 138 43.81 17.42 -19.28
CA GLU A 138 43.87 16.20 -18.48
C GLU A 138 42.47 15.95 -17.93
N VAL A 139 41.90 14.84 -18.36
CA VAL A 139 40.62 14.37 -17.91
C VAL A 139 40.77 13.88 -16.47
N GLY A 140 40.84 14.80 -15.55
CA GLY A 140 40.92 14.47 -14.11
C GLY A 140 39.88 13.44 -13.73
N THR A 141 40.23 12.47 -12.90
CA THR A 141 39.35 11.43 -12.39
C THR A 141 38.09 12.04 -11.78
N VAL A 142 36.93 11.66 -12.31
CA VAL A 142 35.63 12.10 -11.77
C VAL A 142 35.50 11.59 -10.35
N ARG A 143 35.50 12.45 -9.37
CA ARG A 143 35.05 12.09 -8.03
C ARG A 143 33.65 11.50 -8.14
N PRO A 144 33.40 10.32 -7.58
CA PRO A 144 32.04 9.81 -7.50
C PRO A 144 31.18 10.89 -6.81
N PRO A 145 29.92 11.05 -7.25
CA PRO A 145 29.02 11.98 -6.56
C PRO A 145 29.01 11.62 -5.08
N ALA A 146 28.96 12.63 -4.22
CA ALA A 146 28.81 12.44 -2.78
C ALA A 146 27.73 11.39 -2.51
N PRO A 147 27.89 10.53 -1.50
CA PRO A 147 26.91 9.53 -1.19
C PRO A 147 25.55 10.20 -1.02
N TYR A 148 24.62 9.87 -1.94
CA TYR A 148 23.27 10.40 -1.90
C TYR A 148 22.43 9.57 -0.93
N GLN A 149 21.59 10.24 -0.18
CA GLN A 149 20.72 9.59 0.77
C GLN A 149 19.36 9.33 0.15
N ILE A 150 18.90 8.09 0.25
CA ILE A 150 17.59 7.70 -0.23
C ILE A 150 16.60 7.83 0.92
N THR A 151 15.48 8.47 0.65
CA THR A 151 14.37 8.63 1.61
C THR A 151 13.07 8.15 0.99
N ALA A 152 12.17 7.62 1.80
CA ALA A 152 10.83 7.23 1.37
C ALA A 152 9.78 7.68 2.38
N GLN A 153 8.58 8.00 1.91
CA GLN A 153 7.46 8.39 2.75
C GLN A 153 6.55 7.19 2.99
N ILE A 154 6.94 6.27 3.87
CA ILE A 154 6.13 5.10 4.21
C ILE A 154 4.91 5.53 5.01
N ILE A 155 5.12 6.25 6.10
CA ILE A 155 4.04 6.87 6.88
C ILE A 155 3.77 8.25 6.27
N LYS A 156 2.50 8.54 6.04
CA LYS A 156 2.09 9.82 5.47
C LYS A 156 2.55 10.98 6.35
N GLY A 157 3.15 11.98 5.73
CA GLY A 157 3.70 13.14 6.44
C GLY A 157 5.12 12.95 6.99
N GLN A 158 5.64 11.73 7.06
CA GLN A 158 6.96 11.43 7.60
C GLN A 158 7.87 10.83 6.53
N ARG A 159 9.04 11.43 6.30
CA ARG A 159 10.08 10.85 5.46
C ARG A 159 11.06 10.07 6.33
N ALA A 160 11.23 8.80 6.03
CA ALA A 160 12.21 7.93 6.65
C ALA A 160 13.41 7.74 5.72
N ARG A 161 14.60 7.74 6.29
CA ARG A 161 15.84 7.39 5.59
C ARG A 161 15.89 5.88 5.40
N LEU A 162 16.33 5.42 4.23
CA LEU A 162 16.68 4.03 4.03
C LEU A 162 17.94 3.68 4.84
N PRO A 163 18.16 2.38 5.13
CA PRO A 163 19.37 1.93 5.83
C PRO A 163 20.65 2.46 5.16
N ASP A 164 21.69 2.66 5.96
CA ASP A 164 22.99 3.02 5.46
C ASP A 164 23.51 1.96 4.46
N ASN A 165 24.37 2.35 3.55
CA ASN A 165 24.86 1.51 2.44
C ASN A 165 23.78 1.14 1.40
N THR A 166 22.62 1.78 1.42
CA THR A 166 21.61 1.62 0.37
C THR A 166 21.97 2.45 -0.85
N PHE A 167 21.85 1.87 -2.02
CA PHE A 167 22.10 2.54 -3.29
C PHE A 167 21.05 2.14 -4.34
N MET A 168 20.84 3.00 -5.32
CA MET A 168 19.90 2.72 -6.41
C MET A 168 20.53 1.75 -7.41
N GLY A 169 19.75 0.78 -7.86
CA GLY A 169 20.14 -0.16 -8.92
C GLY A 169 20.55 0.57 -10.20
N ALA A 170 21.26 -0.15 -11.04
CA ALA A 170 21.74 0.33 -12.34
C ALA A 170 21.41 -0.67 -13.45
N GLY A 171 21.31 -0.20 -14.69
CA GLY A 171 21.12 -1.05 -15.86
C GLY A 171 19.67 -1.52 -16.04
N LYS A 172 19.47 -2.82 -16.27
CA LYS A 172 18.17 -3.43 -16.57
C LYS A 172 17.19 -3.44 -15.36
N VAL A 173 17.69 -3.20 -14.14
CA VAL A 173 16.86 -3.12 -12.92
C VAL A 173 16.84 -1.66 -12.45
N PRO A 174 15.97 -0.85 -13.03
CA PRO A 174 15.93 0.56 -12.70
C PRO A 174 15.28 0.76 -11.34
N ALA A 175 15.74 1.76 -10.64
CA ALA A 175 15.02 2.41 -9.56
C ALA A 175 14.71 1.60 -8.28
N ILE A 176 15.14 0.35 -8.15
CA ILE A 176 14.98 -0.41 -6.91
C ILE A 176 16.19 -0.14 -6.01
N PRO A 177 15.99 0.23 -4.73
CA PRO A 177 17.09 0.37 -3.78
C PRO A 177 17.60 -1.00 -3.33
N PHE A 178 18.91 -1.15 -3.37
CA PHE A 178 19.63 -2.33 -2.90
C PHE A 178 20.54 -1.97 -1.73
N GLN A 179 20.73 -2.91 -0.83
CA GLN A 179 21.70 -2.84 0.26
C GLN A 179 22.75 -3.93 0.07
N ARG A 180 24.00 -3.62 0.47
CA ARG A 180 25.05 -4.61 0.54
C ARG A 180 25.03 -5.27 1.91
N THR A 181 25.08 -6.58 1.94
CA THR A 181 25.11 -7.37 3.18
C THR A 181 26.53 -7.69 3.64
N GLY A 182 27.54 -7.42 2.81
CA GLY A 182 28.96 -7.63 3.12
C GLY A 182 29.82 -6.41 2.80
N SER A 183 31.08 -6.48 3.19
CA SER A 183 32.09 -5.45 2.92
C SER A 183 32.51 -5.35 1.45
N GLY A 184 32.26 -6.40 0.64
CA GLY A 184 32.60 -6.49 -0.77
C GLY A 184 31.52 -5.96 -1.71
N ARG A 185 31.68 -6.27 -3.02
CA ARG A 185 30.73 -5.88 -4.06
C ARG A 185 29.42 -6.67 -4.06
N GLY A 186 29.35 -7.81 -3.42
CA GLY A 186 28.17 -8.68 -3.29
C GLY A 186 28.15 -9.34 -1.91
N PRO A 187 27.07 -10.02 -1.52
CA PRO A 187 25.77 -10.07 -2.20
C PRO A 187 24.94 -8.79 -2.06
N LEU A 188 24.00 -8.61 -2.98
CA LEU A 188 23.07 -7.48 -2.98
C LEU A 188 21.67 -7.96 -2.63
N GLU A 189 21.03 -7.27 -1.71
CA GLU A 189 19.65 -7.54 -1.33
C GLU A 189 18.77 -6.32 -1.59
N ALA A 190 17.57 -6.55 -2.13
CA ALA A 190 16.62 -5.48 -2.30
C ALA A 190 16.10 -5.00 -0.94
N VAL A 191 15.96 -3.71 -0.77
CA VAL A 191 15.36 -3.14 0.43
C VAL A 191 13.84 -3.27 0.32
N HIS A 192 13.24 -3.84 1.35
CA HIS A 192 11.80 -4.03 1.46
C HIS A 192 11.21 -3.20 2.60
N THR A 193 9.91 -2.99 2.54
CA THR A 193 9.12 -2.28 3.54
C THR A 193 7.81 -3.05 3.80
N LEU A 194 6.80 -2.39 4.30
CA LEU A 194 5.54 -3.02 4.66
C LEU A 194 4.81 -3.61 3.44
N SER A 195 4.11 -4.72 3.63
CA SER A 195 3.14 -5.25 2.69
C SER A 195 1.77 -4.56 2.86
N VAL A 196 0.90 -4.67 1.86
CA VAL A 196 -0.47 -4.14 1.96
C VAL A 196 -1.25 -4.78 3.11
N PRO A 197 -1.25 -6.12 3.34
CA PRO A 197 -1.88 -6.71 4.51
C PRO A 197 -1.36 -6.15 5.84
N GLN A 198 -0.05 -5.95 5.99
CA GLN A 198 0.51 -5.34 7.21
C GLN A 198 0.05 -3.89 7.43
N MET A 199 -0.17 -3.13 6.36
CA MET A 199 -0.72 -1.77 6.48
C MET A 199 -2.18 -1.80 6.93
N ILE A 200 -2.94 -2.79 6.46
CA ILE A 200 -4.34 -3.01 6.84
C ILE A 200 -4.44 -3.34 8.33
N ASP A 201 -3.68 -4.33 8.79
CA ASP A 201 -3.70 -4.78 10.20
C ASP A 201 -3.00 -3.79 11.16
N GLY A 202 -2.26 -2.83 10.59
CA GLY A 202 -1.55 -1.81 11.32
C GLY A 202 -2.37 -0.54 11.58
N ARG A 203 -1.75 0.62 11.33
CA ARG A 203 -2.33 1.94 11.63
C ARG A 203 -3.62 2.25 10.87
N ALA A 204 -3.87 1.61 9.73
CA ALA A 204 -5.05 1.88 8.92
C ALA A 204 -6.30 1.10 9.38
N LYS A 205 -6.15 0.12 10.26
CA LYS A 205 -7.21 -0.81 10.67
C LYS A 205 -8.48 -0.10 11.11
N GLU A 206 -8.40 0.71 12.15
CA GLU A 206 -9.54 1.43 12.71
C GLU A 206 -10.23 2.35 11.69
N THR A 207 -9.42 3.06 10.90
CA THR A 207 -9.94 3.95 9.86
C THR A 207 -10.68 3.18 8.77
N ILE A 208 -10.16 2.01 8.37
CA ILE A 208 -10.79 1.15 7.38
C ILE A 208 -12.09 0.57 7.92
N GLU A 209 -12.10 0.06 9.16
CA GLU A 209 -13.29 -0.47 9.83
C GLU A 209 -14.40 0.60 9.92
N THR A 210 -14.05 1.81 10.31
CA THR A 210 -14.99 2.93 10.36
C THR A 210 -15.56 3.26 8.97
N MET A 211 -14.70 3.38 7.95
CA MET A 211 -15.15 3.66 6.58
C MET A 211 -16.04 2.57 6.00
N ILE A 212 -15.74 1.31 6.30
CA ILE A 212 -16.56 0.17 5.87
C ILE A 212 -17.91 0.20 6.59
N SER A 213 -17.91 0.39 7.92
CA SER A 213 -19.13 0.44 8.72
C SER A 213 -20.06 1.55 8.27
N GLU A 214 -19.57 2.79 8.18
CA GLU A 214 -20.35 3.94 7.69
C GLU A 214 -20.83 3.76 6.25
N GLY A 215 -19.96 3.22 5.39
CA GLY A 215 -20.29 2.94 4.00
C GLY A 215 -21.40 1.92 3.87
N LEU A 216 -21.35 0.83 4.63
CA LEU A 216 -22.37 -0.22 4.64
C LEU A 216 -23.69 0.27 5.22
N GLU A 217 -23.67 1.02 6.32
CA GLU A 217 -24.86 1.59 6.93
C GLU A 217 -25.63 2.49 5.96
N LYS A 218 -24.93 3.41 5.28
CA LYS A 218 -25.51 4.26 4.25
C LYS A 218 -26.16 3.46 3.12
N ARG A 219 -25.48 2.42 2.64
CA ARG A 219 -25.99 1.58 1.53
C ARG A 219 -27.15 0.73 1.97
N PHE A 220 -27.09 0.15 3.17
CA PHE A 220 -28.20 -0.60 3.72
C PHE A 220 -29.44 0.25 3.90
N THR A 221 -29.33 1.42 4.52
CA THR A 221 -30.45 2.37 4.70
C THR A 221 -31.07 2.74 3.35
N HIS A 222 -30.23 2.99 2.34
CA HIS A 222 -30.69 3.27 0.98
C HIS A 222 -31.50 2.10 0.40
N HIS A 223 -31.00 0.86 0.51
CA HIS A 223 -31.69 -0.32 -0.02
C HIS A 223 -32.98 -0.66 0.74
N VAL A 224 -33.02 -0.43 2.05
CA VAL A 224 -34.25 -0.55 2.85
C VAL A 224 -35.29 0.46 2.39
N GLN A 225 -34.93 1.72 2.22
CA GLN A 225 -35.85 2.76 1.72
C GLN A 225 -36.38 2.44 0.31
N GLN A 226 -35.54 1.84 -0.52
CA GLN A 226 -35.95 1.39 -1.87
C GLN A 226 -36.91 0.19 -1.82
N ALA A 227 -36.75 -0.69 -0.83
CA ALA A 227 -37.61 -1.86 -0.65
C ALA A 227 -38.96 -1.53 0.00
N MET A 228 -39.08 -0.34 0.62
CA MET A 228 -40.33 0.17 1.23
C MET A 228 -41.20 0.98 0.27
N LYS A 229 -40.69 1.31 -0.91
CA LYS A 229 -41.44 1.99 -2.00
C LYS A 229 -42.14 0.98 -2.89
#